data_499888772051abba7eb6ce48e14db976
#
_entry.id   499888772051abba7eb6ce48e14db976
#
_cell.length_a   1.000
_cell.length_b   1.000
_cell.length_c   1.000
_cell.angle_alpha   90.00
_cell.angle_beta   90.00
_cell.angle_gamma   90.00
#
_symmetry.space_group_name_H-M   'P 1'
#
loop_
_entity.id
_entity.type
_entity.pdbx_description
1 polymer ?
#
loop_
_entity_poly.entity_id
_entity_poly.type
_entity_poly.pdbx_seq_one_letter_code
_entity_poly.pdbx_strand_id
1 'polypeptide(L)'
;MSIGKGECLVLSGPSGTGKSLVLRAIADLIPHEGDISLDEKLCTRAKPEDWRHDIGFLPAESQWWFDSVGEHFKQFDKNLFRQLGFDESVLKWEVTRCSTGERQRLALIRLLQQQPKALLLDEPTASIDTENTRQIEKMIKEYQQQHEIPVLWVSHQQEQIKRIANRHVMLKNNQITEQSL
;
A
#
# COMPACT_ATOMS: atom_id res chain seq x y z
N MET A 1 15.85 -9.47 3.16
CA MET A 1 14.50 -9.82 2.68
C MET A 1 14.39 -9.39 1.23
N SER A 2 13.87 -10.22 0.34
CA SER A 2 13.63 -9.91 -1.07
C SER A 2 12.20 -10.25 -1.45
N ILE A 3 11.63 -9.51 -2.39
CA ILE A 3 10.27 -9.73 -2.93
C ILE A 3 10.40 -9.80 -4.44
N GLY A 4 9.92 -10.87 -5.05
CA GLY A 4 9.98 -11.08 -6.50
C GLY A 4 8.98 -10.22 -7.27
N LYS A 5 9.17 -10.10 -8.57
CA LYS A 5 8.19 -9.46 -9.47
C LYS A 5 6.88 -10.24 -9.43
N GLY A 6 5.76 -9.54 -9.31
CA GLY A 6 4.44 -10.15 -9.19
C GLY A 6 4.22 -10.95 -7.89
N GLU A 7 5.11 -10.81 -6.89
CA GLU A 7 5.00 -11.45 -5.58
C GLU A 7 4.35 -10.51 -4.55
N CYS A 8 3.40 -11.04 -3.79
CA CYS A 8 2.86 -10.41 -2.59
C CYS A 8 3.48 -11.07 -1.36
N LEU A 9 4.35 -10.35 -0.65
CA LEU A 9 4.90 -10.73 0.64
C LEU A 9 4.06 -10.09 1.75
N VAL A 10 3.50 -10.90 2.64
CA VAL A 10 2.81 -10.36 3.81
C VAL A 10 3.75 -10.34 5.02
N LEU A 11 3.83 -9.18 5.65
CA LEU A 11 4.54 -8.95 6.91
C LEU A 11 3.53 -8.89 8.06
N SER A 12 3.60 -9.84 8.97
CA SER A 12 2.80 -9.86 10.21
C SER A 12 3.67 -9.63 11.45
N GLY A 13 3.04 -9.62 12.60
CA GLY A 13 3.70 -9.52 13.90
C GLY A 13 2.89 -8.71 14.91
N PRO A 14 3.19 -8.79 16.21
CA PRO A 14 2.49 -8.04 17.25
C PRO A 14 2.50 -6.52 17.01
N SER A 15 1.53 -5.82 17.59
CA SER A 15 1.50 -4.36 17.56
C SER A 15 2.78 -3.78 18.21
N GLY A 16 3.29 -2.69 17.66
CA GLY A 16 4.50 -2.03 18.19
C GLY A 16 5.84 -2.69 17.82
N THR A 17 5.86 -3.78 17.04
CA THR A 17 7.12 -4.44 16.63
C THR A 17 7.91 -3.70 15.54
N GLY A 18 7.39 -2.58 15.01
CA GLY A 18 8.11 -1.78 14.02
C GLY A 18 7.74 -2.08 12.56
N LYS A 19 6.66 -2.82 12.27
CA LYS A 19 6.22 -3.12 10.89
C LYS A 19 6.09 -1.85 10.03
N SER A 20 5.38 -0.84 10.53
CA SER A 20 5.23 0.46 9.85
C SER A 20 6.56 1.20 9.68
N LEU A 21 7.50 1.03 10.61
CA LEU A 21 8.85 1.61 10.48
C LEU A 21 9.63 0.95 9.35
N VAL A 22 9.50 -0.37 9.19
CA VAL A 22 10.11 -1.09 8.05
C VAL A 22 9.58 -0.53 6.73
N LEU A 23 8.27 -0.37 6.57
CA LEU A 23 7.68 0.20 5.35
C LEU A 23 8.17 1.65 5.11
N ARG A 24 8.19 2.48 6.15
CA ARG A 24 8.67 3.87 6.06
C ARG A 24 10.16 3.96 5.71
N ALA A 25 10.98 3.05 6.24
CA ALA A 25 12.40 2.96 5.87
C ALA A 25 12.57 2.58 4.39
N ILE A 26 11.82 1.58 3.90
CA ILE A 26 11.84 1.18 2.48
C ILE A 26 11.38 2.34 1.57
N ALA A 27 10.39 3.12 2.01
CA ALA A 27 9.90 4.29 1.28
C ALA A 27 10.82 5.54 1.39
N ASP A 28 11.96 5.45 2.05
CA ASP A 28 12.87 6.60 2.31
C ASP A 28 12.17 7.77 3.02
N LEU A 29 11.31 7.46 3.98
CA LEU A 29 10.58 8.44 4.79
C LEU A 29 11.21 8.64 6.18
N ILE A 30 12.11 7.75 6.60
CA ILE A 30 12.87 7.82 7.84
C ILE A 30 14.31 7.35 7.59
N PRO A 31 15.30 7.85 8.38
CA PRO A 31 16.66 7.34 8.31
C PRO A 31 16.70 5.83 8.56
N HIS A 32 17.56 5.13 7.82
CA HIS A 32 17.76 3.70 7.95
C HIS A 32 19.21 3.30 7.70
N GLU A 33 19.58 2.13 8.17
CA GLU A 33 20.85 1.49 7.87
C GLU A 33 20.64 0.29 6.94
N GLY A 34 21.66 -0.03 6.15
CA GLY A 34 21.60 -1.11 5.17
C GLY A 34 21.12 -0.67 3.79
N ASP A 35 21.20 -1.59 2.84
CA ASP A 35 20.89 -1.34 1.44
C ASP A 35 19.43 -1.72 1.12
N ILE A 36 18.74 -0.78 0.47
CA ILE A 36 17.42 -1.00 -0.10
C ILE A 36 17.53 -0.81 -1.60
N SER A 37 17.01 -1.76 -2.38
CA SER A 37 17.02 -1.68 -3.85
C SER A 37 15.66 -2.03 -4.44
N LEU A 38 15.35 -1.40 -5.54
CA LEU A 38 14.26 -1.76 -6.44
C LEU A 38 14.87 -2.08 -7.80
N ASP A 39 14.72 -3.31 -8.26
CA ASP A 39 15.51 -3.89 -9.34
C ASP A 39 17.02 -3.70 -9.04
N GLU A 40 17.78 -3.07 -9.94
CA GLU A 40 19.20 -2.79 -9.77
C GLU A 40 19.50 -1.40 -9.17
N LYS A 41 18.46 -0.58 -8.92
CA LYS A 41 18.57 0.78 -8.41
C LYS A 41 18.63 0.79 -6.89
N LEU A 42 19.75 1.23 -6.32
CA LEU A 42 19.88 1.44 -4.87
C LEU A 42 19.17 2.73 -4.43
N CYS A 43 18.47 2.69 -3.31
CA CYS A 43 17.83 3.86 -2.68
C CYS A 43 18.83 4.99 -2.48
N THR A 44 20.00 4.70 -1.93
CA THR A 44 21.07 5.68 -1.65
C THR A 44 21.66 6.36 -2.89
N ARG A 45 21.44 5.81 -4.10
CA ARG A 45 21.89 6.39 -5.38
C ARG A 45 20.75 7.03 -6.18
N ALA A 46 19.52 6.88 -5.72
CA ALA A 46 18.35 7.49 -6.35
C ALA A 46 18.17 8.92 -5.85
N LYS A 47 17.54 9.77 -6.66
CA LYS A 47 16.98 11.02 -6.12
C LYS A 47 15.78 10.67 -5.25
N PRO A 48 15.64 11.27 -4.05
CA PRO A 48 14.55 10.93 -3.12
C PRO A 48 13.14 11.05 -3.73
N GLU A 49 12.93 12.05 -4.59
CA GLU A 49 11.68 12.25 -5.32
C GLU A 49 11.36 11.11 -6.29
N ASP A 50 12.36 10.64 -7.06
CA ASP A 50 12.21 9.52 -7.99
C ASP A 50 11.97 8.21 -7.23
N TRP A 51 12.68 8.00 -6.11
CA TRP A 51 12.51 6.82 -5.27
C TRP A 51 11.10 6.75 -4.70
N ARG A 52 10.61 7.85 -4.12
CA ARG A 52 9.26 7.93 -3.53
C ARG A 52 8.14 7.89 -4.57
N HIS A 53 8.44 8.22 -5.83
CA HIS A 53 7.52 8.01 -6.93
C HIS A 53 7.46 6.54 -7.33
N ASP A 54 8.63 5.87 -7.44
CA ASP A 54 8.73 4.45 -7.80
C ASP A 54 8.18 3.53 -6.69
N ILE A 55 8.33 3.91 -5.41
CA ILE A 55 7.85 3.16 -4.25
C ILE A 55 6.53 3.77 -3.76
N GLY A 56 5.43 3.15 -4.13
CA GLY A 56 4.11 3.56 -3.64
C GLY A 56 3.87 3.13 -2.20
N PHE A 57 3.69 4.07 -1.28
CA PHE A 57 3.40 3.79 0.12
C PHE A 57 1.99 4.23 0.52
N LEU A 58 1.17 3.30 1.00
CA LEU A 58 -0.14 3.55 1.60
C LEU A 58 -0.05 3.32 3.11
N PRO A 59 -0.08 4.38 3.93
CA PRO A 59 -0.09 4.25 5.38
C PRO A 59 -1.44 3.74 5.90
N ALA A 60 -1.47 3.22 7.13
CA ALA A 60 -2.68 2.78 7.81
C ALA A 60 -3.72 3.89 7.95
N GLU A 61 -3.26 5.13 8.13
CA GLU A 61 -4.10 6.33 8.10
C GLU A 61 -3.68 7.21 6.94
N SER A 62 -4.55 7.34 5.95
CA SER A 62 -4.30 8.18 4.77
C SER A 62 -4.32 9.66 5.11
N GLN A 63 -3.37 10.41 4.52
CA GLN A 63 -3.24 11.85 4.75
C GLN A 63 -3.93 12.64 3.63
N TRP A 64 -4.57 13.73 4.04
CA TRP A 64 -5.36 14.64 3.18
C TRP A 64 -5.00 16.08 3.54
N TRP A 65 -4.65 16.92 2.56
CA TRP A 65 -4.11 18.26 2.77
C TRP A 65 -4.93 19.37 2.09
N PHE A 66 -5.95 19.02 1.30
CA PHE A 66 -6.95 19.92 0.76
C PHE A 66 -8.32 19.58 1.32
N ASP A 67 -9.26 20.52 1.27
CA ASP A 67 -10.61 20.33 1.79
C ASP A 67 -11.45 19.43 0.87
N SER A 68 -11.27 19.57 -0.44
CA SER A 68 -12.01 18.80 -1.45
C SER A 68 -11.25 17.54 -1.87
N VAL A 69 -11.97 16.43 -2.03
CA VAL A 69 -11.41 15.18 -2.55
C VAL A 69 -10.80 15.40 -3.94
N GLY A 70 -11.48 16.13 -4.81
CA GLY A 70 -11.04 16.34 -6.20
C GLY A 70 -9.69 17.01 -6.34
N GLU A 71 -9.30 17.90 -5.41
CA GLU A 71 -8.01 18.59 -5.43
C GLU A 71 -6.81 17.66 -5.24
N HIS A 72 -7.05 16.42 -4.75
CA HIS A 72 -6.02 15.39 -4.58
C HIS A 72 -5.81 14.53 -5.82
N PHE A 73 -6.61 14.71 -6.87
CA PHE A 73 -6.56 13.91 -8.09
C PHE A 73 -6.28 14.78 -9.32
N LYS A 74 -5.35 14.35 -10.16
CA LYS A 74 -5.07 15.05 -11.43
C LYS A 74 -6.18 14.84 -12.46
N GLN A 75 -6.81 13.67 -12.41
CA GLN A 75 -7.89 13.28 -13.33
C GLN A 75 -8.79 12.21 -12.68
N PHE A 76 -10.01 12.11 -13.18
CA PHE A 76 -10.93 11.04 -12.81
C PHE A 76 -10.69 9.81 -13.69
N ASP A 77 -10.12 8.76 -13.11
CA ASP A 77 -10.04 7.44 -13.76
C ASP A 77 -11.30 6.64 -13.42
N LYS A 78 -12.25 6.60 -14.37
CA LYS A 78 -13.55 5.94 -14.22
C LYS A 78 -13.43 4.48 -13.79
N ASN A 79 -12.41 3.77 -14.25
CA ASN A 79 -12.26 2.34 -13.95
C ASN A 79 -11.79 2.14 -12.51
N LEU A 80 -10.74 2.83 -12.09
CA LEU A 80 -10.22 2.75 -10.73
C LEU A 80 -11.27 3.18 -9.69
N PHE A 81 -11.96 4.31 -9.94
CA PHE A 81 -12.97 4.81 -9.02
C PHE A 81 -14.16 3.84 -8.89
N ARG A 82 -14.69 3.33 -10.01
CA ARG A 82 -15.83 2.39 -9.99
C ARG A 82 -15.51 1.06 -9.32
N GLN A 83 -14.30 0.54 -9.49
CA GLN A 83 -13.87 -0.70 -8.83
C GLN A 83 -13.94 -0.60 -7.30
N LEU A 84 -13.79 0.60 -6.73
CA LEU A 84 -13.90 0.84 -5.30
C LEU A 84 -15.20 1.55 -4.88
N GLY A 85 -16.23 1.51 -5.75
CA GLY A 85 -17.58 1.96 -5.44
C GLY A 85 -17.79 3.47 -5.52
N PHE A 86 -16.95 4.21 -6.28
CA PHE A 86 -17.10 5.65 -6.46
C PHE A 86 -17.48 6.02 -7.89
N ASP A 87 -18.30 7.04 -8.03
CA ASP A 87 -18.54 7.75 -9.27
C ASP A 87 -17.87 9.12 -9.26
N GLU A 88 -17.99 9.87 -10.36
CA GLU A 88 -17.34 11.17 -10.53
C GLU A 88 -17.80 12.23 -9.50
N SER A 89 -18.97 12.06 -8.90
CA SER A 89 -19.49 13.00 -7.89
C SER A 89 -18.61 13.05 -6.65
N VAL A 90 -17.85 12.00 -6.36
CA VAL A 90 -16.90 11.96 -5.24
C VAL A 90 -15.86 13.07 -5.28
N LEU A 91 -15.49 13.54 -6.45
CA LEU A 91 -14.53 14.65 -6.60
C LEU A 91 -15.03 15.97 -6.00
N LYS A 92 -16.35 16.12 -5.85
CA LYS A 92 -16.98 17.29 -5.22
C LYS A 92 -17.17 17.16 -3.71
N TRP A 93 -16.78 16.02 -3.14
CA TRP A 93 -16.96 15.79 -1.72
C TRP A 93 -15.92 16.54 -0.91
N GLU A 94 -16.32 17.04 0.25
CA GLU A 94 -15.39 17.47 1.29
C GLU A 94 -14.75 16.24 1.94
N VAL A 95 -13.44 16.29 2.18
CA VAL A 95 -12.70 15.19 2.83
C VAL A 95 -13.26 14.88 4.20
N THR A 96 -13.72 15.91 4.93
CA THR A 96 -14.30 15.80 6.28
C THR A 96 -15.56 14.94 6.34
N ARG A 97 -16.34 14.89 5.25
CA ARG A 97 -17.53 14.03 5.17
C ARG A 97 -17.22 12.56 4.92
N CYS A 98 -16.03 12.27 4.40
CA CYS A 98 -15.67 10.89 4.07
C CYS A 98 -15.42 10.07 5.34
N SER A 99 -15.97 8.87 5.40
CA SER A 99 -15.63 7.87 6.40
C SER A 99 -14.15 7.46 6.29
N THR A 100 -13.60 6.85 7.33
CA THR A 100 -12.22 6.34 7.31
C THR A 100 -12.01 5.34 6.17
N GLY A 101 -12.97 4.44 5.94
CA GLY A 101 -12.91 3.46 4.84
C GLY A 101 -12.97 4.10 3.45
N GLU A 102 -13.78 5.15 3.26
CA GLU A 102 -13.83 5.91 2.01
C GLU A 102 -12.51 6.63 1.76
N ARG A 103 -11.98 7.32 2.77
CA ARG A 103 -10.67 7.98 2.67
C ARG A 103 -9.56 6.98 2.31
N GLN A 104 -9.55 5.80 2.90
CA GLN A 104 -8.54 4.79 2.62
C GLN A 104 -8.64 4.24 1.18
N ARG A 105 -9.86 3.97 0.70
CA ARG A 105 -10.10 3.54 -0.68
C ARG A 105 -9.70 4.62 -1.70
N LEU A 106 -10.05 5.86 -1.45
CA LEU A 106 -9.65 6.99 -2.29
C LEU A 106 -8.13 7.22 -2.29
N ALA A 107 -7.47 7.05 -1.12
CA ALA A 107 -6.02 7.14 -1.03
C ALA A 107 -5.31 6.03 -1.83
N LEU A 108 -5.89 4.81 -1.87
CA LEU A 108 -5.39 3.74 -2.73
C LEU A 108 -5.52 4.11 -4.21
N ILE A 109 -6.67 4.64 -4.66
CA ILE A 109 -6.84 5.11 -6.05
C ILE A 109 -5.77 6.16 -6.38
N ARG A 110 -5.59 7.15 -5.50
CA ARG A 110 -4.59 8.21 -5.66
C ARG A 110 -3.17 7.65 -5.79
N LEU A 111 -2.85 6.62 -5.01
CA LEU A 111 -1.56 5.94 -5.07
C LEU A 111 -1.37 5.22 -6.42
N LEU A 112 -2.35 4.41 -6.84
CA LEU A 112 -2.24 3.63 -8.07
C LEU A 112 -2.19 4.50 -9.34
N GLN A 113 -2.81 5.69 -9.33
CA GLN A 113 -2.71 6.64 -10.42
C GLN A 113 -1.28 7.19 -10.64
N GLN A 114 -0.41 7.07 -9.66
CA GLN A 114 1.00 7.45 -9.80
C GLN A 114 1.85 6.38 -10.49
N GLN A 115 1.25 5.22 -10.78
CA GLN A 115 1.89 4.08 -11.43
C GLN A 115 3.20 3.62 -10.75
N PRO A 116 3.16 3.37 -9.42
CA PRO A 116 4.34 2.92 -8.70
C PRO A 116 4.84 1.57 -9.21
N LYS A 117 6.15 1.35 -9.09
CA LYS A 117 6.85 0.09 -9.46
C LYS A 117 6.94 -0.92 -8.32
N ALA A 118 6.59 -0.53 -7.11
CA ALA A 118 6.41 -1.38 -5.94
C ALA A 118 5.34 -0.80 -5.03
N LEU A 119 4.62 -1.64 -4.30
CA LEU A 119 3.60 -1.21 -3.34
C LEU A 119 3.99 -1.62 -1.91
N LEU A 120 3.94 -0.67 -1.00
CA LEU A 120 4.07 -0.84 0.45
C LEU A 120 2.73 -0.47 1.09
N LEU A 121 2.03 -1.44 1.67
CA LEU A 121 0.68 -1.28 2.16
C LEU A 121 0.62 -1.58 3.67
N ASP A 122 0.42 -0.54 4.46
CA ASP A 122 0.37 -0.64 5.93
C ASP A 122 -1.07 -0.82 6.40
N GLU A 123 -1.49 -2.05 6.65
CA GLU A 123 -2.85 -2.40 7.08
C GLU A 123 -3.97 -1.75 6.25
N PRO A 124 -3.93 -1.80 4.92
CA PRO A 124 -4.77 -0.99 4.03
C PRO A 124 -6.28 -1.24 4.17
N THR A 125 -6.68 -2.29 4.88
CA THR A 125 -8.07 -2.73 5.04
C THR A 125 -8.53 -2.79 6.51
N ALA A 126 -7.73 -2.30 7.47
CA ALA A 126 -8.01 -2.46 8.91
C ALA A 126 -9.35 -1.83 9.37
N SER A 127 -9.78 -0.75 8.71
CA SER A 127 -11.01 0.00 9.05
C SER A 127 -12.09 -0.13 7.97
N ILE A 128 -12.09 -1.24 7.21
CA ILE A 128 -12.95 -1.44 6.05
C ILE A 128 -13.78 -2.71 6.25
N ASP A 129 -15.06 -2.66 5.85
CA ASP A 129 -15.94 -3.83 5.88
C ASP A 129 -15.47 -4.95 4.93
N THR A 130 -16.03 -6.12 5.10
CA THR A 130 -15.61 -7.33 4.39
C THR A 130 -15.75 -7.22 2.86
N GLU A 131 -16.82 -6.58 2.36
CA GLU A 131 -17.08 -6.46 0.93
C GLU A 131 -16.05 -5.52 0.27
N ASN A 132 -15.90 -4.32 0.82
CA ASN A 132 -14.90 -3.36 0.34
C ASN A 132 -13.46 -3.88 0.52
N THR A 133 -13.18 -4.66 1.57
CA THR A 133 -11.89 -5.35 1.74
C THR A 133 -11.58 -6.25 0.54
N ARG A 134 -12.57 -7.06 0.08
CA ARG A 134 -12.39 -7.94 -1.08
C ARG A 134 -12.16 -7.16 -2.38
N GLN A 135 -12.82 -6.03 -2.55
CA GLN A 135 -12.62 -5.16 -3.70
C GLN A 135 -11.20 -4.58 -3.73
N ILE A 136 -10.67 -4.15 -2.58
CA ILE A 136 -9.28 -3.68 -2.45
C ILE A 136 -8.29 -4.80 -2.76
N GLU A 137 -8.46 -5.98 -2.16
CA GLU A 137 -7.61 -7.15 -2.40
C GLU A 137 -7.55 -7.48 -3.90
N LYS A 138 -8.72 -7.49 -4.56
CA LYS A 138 -8.85 -7.75 -6.00
C LYS A 138 -8.13 -6.68 -6.82
N MET A 139 -8.38 -5.40 -6.56
CA MET A 139 -7.76 -4.28 -7.28
C MET A 139 -6.23 -4.32 -7.17
N ILE A 140 -5.69 -4.53 -5.97
CA ILE A 140 -4.23 -4.61 -5.75
C ILE A 140 -3.66 -5.81 -6.49
N LYS A 141 -4.32 -6.97 -6.45
CA LYS A 141 -3.89 -8.17 -7.16
C LYS A 141 -3.89 -7.98 -8.68
N GLU A 142 -4.94 -7.36 -9.24
CA GLU A 142 -5.02 -7.05 -10.67
C GLU A 142 -3.91 -6.08 -11.08
N TYR A 143 -3.71 -5.01 -10.31
CA TYR A 143 -2.63 -4.05 -10.55
C TYR A 143 -1.25 -4.71 -10.49
N GLN A 144 -0.98 -5.51 -9.45
CA GLN A 144 0.25 -6.26 -9.28
C GLN A 144 0.55 -7.18 -10.48
N GLN A 145 -0.45 -7.93 -10.93
CA GLN A 145 -0.31 -8.86 -12.06
C GLN A 145 -0.10 -8.12 -13.38
N GLN A 146 -0.85 -7.04 -13.61
CA GLN A 146 -0.75 -6.25 -14.84
C GLN A 146 0.62 -5.58 -15.01
N HIS A 147 1.22 -5.14 -13.91
CA HIS A 147 2.48 -4.39 -13.91
C HIS A 147 3.69 -5.21 -13.45
N GLU A 148 3.49 -6.48 -13.07
CA GLU A 148 4.50 -7.40 -12.55
C GLU A 148 5.32 -6.81 -11.39
N ILE A 149 4.68 -6.04 -10.50
CA ILE A 149 5.36 -5.34 -9.41
C ILE A 149 5.35 -6.14 -8.10
N PRO A 150 6.37 -5.97 -7.24
CA PRO A 150 6.36 -6.51 -5.88
C PRO A 150 5.39 -5.74 -4.98
N VAL A 151 4.75 -6.46 -4.06
CA VAL A 151 3.88 -5.90 -3.02
C VAL A 151 4.34 -6.36 -1.66
N LEU A 152 4.59 -5.43 -0.73
CA LEU A 152 4.75 -5.70 0.69
C LEU A 152 3.50 -5.23 1.43
N TRP A 153 2.76 -6.18 2.00
CA TRP A 153 1.49 -5.92 2.67
C TRP A 153 1.60 -6.23 4.15
N VAL A 154 1.33 -5.27 5.03
CA VAL A 154 1.21 -5.52 6.46
C VAL A 154 -0.21 -5.94 6.79
N SER A 155 -0.37 -7.10 7.38
CA SER A 155 -1.66 -7.58 7.91
C SER A 155 -1.44 -8.49 9.12
N HIS A 156 -2.43 -8.50 10.03
CA HIS A 156 -2.50 -9.42 11.15
C HIS A 156 -3.69 -10.41 11.04
N GLN A 157 -4.50 -10.30 9.98
CA GLN A 157 -5.68 -11.13 9.76
C GLN A 157 -5.31 -12.41 9.01
N GLN A 158 -5.30 -13.56 9.69
CA GLN A 158 -4.87 -14.85 9.11
C GLN A 158 -5.63 -15.23 7.84
N GLU A 159 -6.96 -15.03 7.82
CA GLU A 159 -7.77 -15.33 6.64
C GLU A 159 -7.44 -14.41 5.45
N GLN A 160 -7.04 -13.17 5.68
CA GLN A 160 -6.56 -12.28 4.63
C GLN A 160 -5.21 -12.75 4.13
N ILE A 161 -4.27 -13.06 5.03
CA ILE A 161 -2.93 -13.54 4.68
C ILE A 161 -3.02 -14.73 3.73
N LYS A 162 -3.83 -15.76 4.07
CA LYS A 162 -4.04 -16.94 3.22
C LYS A 162 -4.58 -16.63 1.82
N ARG A 163 -5.32 -15.51 1.66
CA ARG A 163 -5.91 -15.15 0.37
C ARG A 163 -4.97 -14.38 -0.55
N ILE A 164 -4.14 -13.50 0.03
CA ILE A 164 -3.37 -12.53 -0.75
C ILE A 164 -1.89 -12.88 -0.86
N ALA A 165 -1.32 -13.61 0.11
CA ALA A 165 0.11 -13.81 0.20
C ALA A 165 0.62 -14.89 -0.76
N ASN A 166 1.72 -14.61 -1.45
CA ASN A 166 2.58 -15.63 -2.05
C ASN A 166 3.59 -16.16 -1.00
N ARG A 167 4.04 -15.27 -0.11
CA ARG A 167 4.89 -15.60 1.05
C ARG A 167 4.46 -14.82 2.26
N HIS A 168 4.69 -15.38 3.44
CA HIS A 168 4.37 -14.78 4.72
C HIS A 168 5.60 -14.74 5.62
N VAL A 169 5.87 -13.59 6.22
CA VAL A 169 6.94 -13.41 7.20
C VAL A 169 6.39 -12.73 8.45
N MET A 170 7.00 -13.06 9.59
CA MET A 170 6.65 -12.43 10.87
C MET A 170 7.82 -11.63 11.41
N LEU A 171 7.55 -10.38 11.80
CA LEU A 171 8.48 -9.54 12.55
C LEU A 171 8.23 -9.71 14.06
N LYS A 172 9.20 -10.27 14.76
CA LYS A 172 9.15 -10.45 16.22
C LYS A 172 10.56 -10.31 16.78
N ASN A 173 10.71 -9.59 17.89
CA ASN A 173 12.01 -9.37 18.55
C ASN A 173 13.11 -8.87 17.58
N ASN A 174 12.76 -7.93 16.70
CA ASN A 174 13.65 -7.38 15.66
C ASN A 174 14.18 -8.42 14.66
N GLN A 175 13.55 -9.56 14.55
CA GLN A 175 13.89 -10.61 13.59
C GLN A 175 12.70 -10.89 12.67
N ILE A 176 13.00 -11.14 11.40
CA ILE A 176 12.02 -11.54 10.39
C ILE A 176 12.19 -13.05 10.17
N THR A 177 11.11 -13.80 10.36
CA THR A 177 11.07 -15.26 10.17
C THR A 177 9.98 -15.65 9.18
N GLU A 178 10.29 -16.60 8.29
CA GLU A 178 9.30 -17.18 7.37
C GLU A 178 8.22 -17.93 8.16
N GLN A 179 6.99 -17.84 7.65
CA GLN A 179 5.82 -18.51 8.21
C GLN A 179 5.16 -19.37 7.13
N SER A 180 4.55 -20.46 7.53
CA SER A 180 3.65 -21.23 6.63
C SER A 180 2.37 -20.45 6.35
N LEU A 181 1.86 -20.56 5.12
CA LEU A 181 0.58 -20.00 4.68
C LEU A 181 -0.60 -20.89 5.10
#